data_8ce5c13b4a599bd00d6a711e60d360a0
#
_entry.id   8ce5c13b4a599bd00d6a711e60d360a0
#
_cell.length_a   1.000
_cell.length_b   1.000
_cell.length_c   1.000
_cell.angle_alpha   90.00
_cell.angle_beta   90.00
_cell.angle_gamma   90.00
#
_symmetry.space_group_name_H-M   'P 1'
#
loop_
_entity.id
_entity.type
_entity.pdbx_description
1 polymer ?
#
loop_
_entity_poly.entity_id
_entity_poly.type
_entity_poly.pdbx_seq_one_letter_code
_entity_poly.pdbx_strand_id
1 'polypeptide(L)' 'SPKYQGLKIGHELINHCIEFSRQQGWNKIMLYSNTILETAIHLYKKVGFKKVKLEDHANYNRANIKMILRL' A
#
# COMPACT_ATOMS: atom_id res chain seq x y z
N SER A 1 -15.75 16.03 6.01
CA SER A 1 -15.00 16.41 4.82
C SER A 1 -14.80 15.18 3.93
N PRO A 2 -14.97 15.31 2.61
CA PRO A 2 -14.75 14.20 1.70
C PRO A 2 -13.34 13.57 1.81
N LYS A 3 -12.34 14.38 2.11
CA LYS A 3 -10.97 13.88 2.29
C LYS A 3 -10.86 12.92 3.46
N TYR A 4 -11.51 13.25 4.56
CA TYR A 4 -11.48 12.39 5.74
C TYR A 4 -12.23 11.10 5.52
N GLN A 5 -13.36 11.18 4.85
CA GLN A 5 -14.12 9.99 4.51
C GLN A 5 -13.32 9.06 3.60
N GLY A 6 -12.61 9.62 2.61
CA GLY A 6 -11.77 8.84 1.73
C GLY A 6 -10.65 8.13 2.45
N LEU A 7 -9.99 8.82 3.40
CA LEU A 7 -8.92 8.21 4.19
C LEU A 7 -9.44 7.06 5.06
N LYS A 8 -10.58 7.25 5.69
CA LYS A 8 -11.16 6.23 6.54
C LYS A 8 -11.54 4.98 5.74
N ILE A 9 -12.16 5.17 4.58
CA ILE A 9 -12.53 4.07 3.70
C ILE A 9 -11.28 3.35 3.20
N GLY A 10 -10.25 4.09 2.81
CA GLY A 10 -8.99 3.49 2.36
C GLY A 10 -8.34 2.66 3.45
N HIS A 11 -8.36 3.14 4.69
CA HIS A 11 -7.80 2.41 5.82
C HIS A 11 -8.56 1.10 6.06
N GLU A 12 -9.88 1.15 5.98
CA GLU A 12 -10.70 -0.05 6.15
C GLU A 12 -10.44 -1.06 5.04
N LEU A 13 -10.31 -0.61 3.80
CA LEU A 13 -10.02 -1.48 2.66
C LEU A 13 -8.67 -2.18 2.84
N ILE A 14 -7.66 -1.45 3.27
CA ILE A 14 -6.35 -2.02 3.51
C ILE A 14 -6.41 -3.06 4.62
N ASN A 15 -7.11 -2.78 5.70
CA ASN A 15 -7.28 -3.74 6.78
C ASN A 15 -7.98 -5.01 6.32
N HIS A 16 -8.98 -4.88 5.47
CA HIS A 16 -9.64 -6.04 4.85
C HIS A 16 -8.69 -6.86 4.00
N CYS A 17 -7.85 -6.20 3.22
CA CYS A 17 -6.85 -6.88 2.39
C CYS A 17 -5.85 -7.64 3.25
N ILE A 18 -5.42 -7.04 4.37
CA ILE A 18 -4.49 -7.67 5.29
C ILE A 18 -5.10 -8.92 5.90
N GLU A 19 -6.32 -8.83 6.39
CA GLU A 19 -7.01 -9.98 6.99
C GLU A 19 -7.24 -11.08 5.97
N PHE A 20 -7.69 -10.73 4.76
CA PHE A 20 -7.87 -11.69 3.69
C PHE A 20 -6.55 -12.41 3.38
N SER A 21 -5.46 -11.66 3.29
CA SER A 21 -4.16 -12.22 2.98
C SER A 21 -3.69 -13.18 4.06
N ARG A 22 -3.91 -12.84 5.33
CA ARG A 22 -3.58 -13.73 6.45
C ARG A 22 -4.37 -15.02 6.39
N GLN A 23 -5.65 -14.94 6.06
CA GLN A 23 -6.51 -16.11 5.94
C GLN A 23 -6.06 -17.03 4.82
N GLN A 24 -5.47 -16.47 3.76
CA GLN A 24 -4.92 -17.26 2.67
C GLN A 24 -3.56 -17.90 3.00
N GLY A 25 -2.99 -17.55 4.13
CA GLY A 25 -1.65 -18.03 4.49
C GLY A 25 -0.52 -17.28 3.81
N TRP A 26 -0.82 -16.14 3.21
CA TRP A 26 0.22 -15.31 2.58
C TRP A 26 1.03 -14.61 3.66
N ASN A 27 2.31 -14.38 3.39
CA ASN A 27 3.21 -13.81 4.37
C ASN A 27 3.60 -12.36 4.09
N LYS A 28 3.15 -11.80 2.99
CA LYS A 28 3.44 -10.40 2.65
C LYS A 28 2.44 -9.86 1.63
N ILE A 29 2.30 -8.54 1.62
CA ILE A 29 1.54 -7.82 0.61
C ILE A 29 2.49 -6.81 -0.04
N MET A 30 2.49 -6.77 -1.36
CA MET A 30 3.33 -5.86 -2.12
C MET A 30 2.45 -4.94 -2.96
N LEU A 31 2.82 -3.66 -3.01
CA LEU A 31 2.10 -2.70 -3.83
C LEU A 31 3.07 -1.77 -4.55
N TYR A 32 2.59 -1.20 -5.63
CA TYR A 32 3.28 -0.17 -6.39
C TYR A 32 2.48 1.12 -6.31
N SER A 33 3.14 2.24 -6.12
CA SER A 33 2.48 3.53 -5.98
C SER A 33 3.34 4.63 -6.57
N ASN A 34 2.89 5.87 -6.41
CA ASN A 34 3.62 7.03 -6.89
C ASN A 34 3.73 8.05 -5.76
N THR A 35 4.89 8.69 -5.64
CA THR A 35 5.14 9.67 -4.58
C THR A 35 4.24 10.90 -4.70
N ILE A 36 3.62 11.14 -5.84
CA ILE A 36 2.59 12.17 -5.99
C ILE A 36 1.41 11.90 -5.07
N LEU A 37 1.11 10.62 -4.80
CA LEU A 37 -0.01 10.23 -3.96
C LEU A 37 0.40 10.24 -2.48
N GLU A 38 0.76 11.41 -1.98
CA GLU A 38 1.30 11.56 -0.62
C GLU A 38 0.36 11.01 0.45
N THR A 39 -0.93 11.28 0.32
CA THR A 39 -1.93 10.80 1.28
C THR A 39 -1.98 9.27 1.32
N ALA A 40 -1.95 8.64 0.17
CA ALA A 40 -1.97 7.18 0.08
C ALA A 40 -0.69 6.58 0.69
N ILE A 41 0.46 7.16 0.39
CA ILE A 41 1.73 6.70 0.92
C ILE A 41 1.77 6.85 2.44
N HIS A 42 1.26 7.96 2.96
CA HIS A 42 1.13 8.16 4.40
C HIS A 42 0.30 7.05 5.04
N LEU A 43 -0.82 6.72 4.41
CA LEU A 43 -1.70 5.67 4.89
C LEU A 43 -0.99 4.32 4.91
N TYR A 44 -0.28 3.97 3.84
CA TYR A 44 0.45 2.70 3.76
C TYR A 44 1.52 2.60 4.84
N LYS A 45 2.27 3.67 5.06
CA LYS A 45 3.29 3.70 6.11
C LYS A 45 2.67 3.56 7.50
N LYS A 46 1.53 4.19 7.72
CA LYS A 46 0.82 4.11 9.00
C LYS A 46 0.35 2.68 9.30
N VAL A 47 -0.04 1.95 8.27
CA VAL A 47 -0.47 0.55 8.40
C VAL A 47 0.72 -0.39 8.61
N GLY A 48 1.90 0.01 8.21
CA GLY A 48 3.11 -0.77 8.41
C GLY A 48 3.87 -1.11 7.13
N PHE A 49 3.41 -0.62 5.99
CA PHE A 49 4.14 -0.82 4.74
C PHE A 49 5.47 -0.09 4.77
N LYS A 50 6.50 -0.71 4.20
CA LYS A 50 7.83 -0.13 4.10
C LYS A 50 8.23 0.01 2.65
N LYS A 51 8.89 1.13 2.35
CA LYS A 51 9.43 1.37 1.01
C LYS A 51 10.59 0.42 0.75
N VAL A 52 10.58 -0.22 -0.42
CA VAL A 52 11.68 -1.07 -0.86
C VAL A 52 12.13 -0.62 -2.25
N LYS A 53 13.25 -1.16 -2.71
CA LYS A 53 13.81 -0.80 -4.00
C LYS A 53 12.89 -1.26 -5.12
N LEU A 54 12.61 -0.35 -6.06
CA LEU A 54 11.86 -0.67 -7.27
C LEU A 54 12.80 -1.36 -8.26
N GLU A 55 12.32 -2.42 -8.91
CA GLU A 55 13.13 -3.14 -9.89
C GLU A 55 13.39 -2.26 -11.11
N ASP A 56 14.63 -2.27 -11.60
CA ASP A 56 15.04 -1.41 -12.71
C ASP A 56 14.30 -1.74 -14.01
N HIS A 57 13.91 -2.99 -14.18
CA HIS A 57 13.20 -3.43 -15.38
C HIS A 57 11.68 -3.43 -15.20
N ALA A 58 11.19 -2.91 -14.09
CA ALA A 58 9.76 -2.78 -13.87
C ALA A 58 9.21 -1.69 -14.79
N ASN A 59 8.41 -2.09 -15.75
CA ASN A 59 7.89 -1.18 -16.77
C ASN A 59 6.57 -0.54 -16.33
N TYR A 60 6.60 0.13 -15.18
CA TYR A 60 5.42 0.80 -14.62
C TYR A 60 5.52 2.30 -14.87
N ASN A 61 4.85 2.78 -15.87
CA ASN A 61 4.92 4.19 -16.27
C ASN A 61 4.40 5.15 -15.19
N ARG A 62 3.57 4.68 -14.28
CA ARG A 62 2.93 5.51 -13.27
C ARG A 62 3.41 5.24 -11.86
N ALA A 63 4.19 4.19 -11.65
CA ALA A 63 4.69 3.83 -10.34
C ALA A 63 6.17 4.19 -10.22
N ASN A 64 6.53 4.88 -9.15
CA ASN A 64 7.92 5.17 -8.84
C ASN A 64 8.31 4.73 -7.43
N ILE A 65 7.44 4.01 -6.76
CA ILE A 65 7.70 3.50 -5.43
C ILE A 65 7.06 2.12 -5.27
N LYS A 66 7.77 1.23 -4.62
CA LYS A 66 7.30 -0.10 -4.28
C LYS A 66 7.27 -0.22 -2.76
N MET A 67 6.21 -0.77 -2.21
CA MET A 67 6.07 -0.93 -0.77
C MET A 67 5.67 -2.35 -0.41
N ILE A 68 6.13 -2.82 0.73
CA ILE A 68 5.87 -4.18 1.23
C ILE A 68 5.41 -4.11 2.68
N LEU A 69 4.39 -4.90 2.98
CA LEU A 69 3.94 -5.18 4.34
C LEU A 69 4.14 -6.66 4.61
N ARG A 70 4.89 -6.98 5.66
CA ARG A 70 5.04 -8.37 6.10
C ARG A 70 3.93 -8.70 7.10
N LEU A 71 3.32 -9.83 6.88
CA LEU A 71 2.20 -10.29 7.71
C LEU A 71 2.65 -11.16 8.87
#